data_00597a160ecf239dc172661008ea8986
#
_entry.id   00597a160ecf239dc172661008ea8986
#
_cell.length_a   1.000
_cell.length_b   1.000
_cell.length_c   1.000
_cell.angle_alpha   90.00
_cell.angle_beta   90.00
_cell.angle_gamma   90.00
#
_symmetry.space_group_name_H-M   'P 1'
#
loop_
_entity.id
_entity.type
_entity.pdbx_description
1 polymer ?
#
loop_
_entity_poly.entity_id
_entity_poly.type
_entity_poly.pdbx_seq_one_letter_code
_entity_poly.pdbx_strand_id
1 'polypeptide(L)'
;ISPETKHSGKRYDSDSAFQCGNYRSTTNDCVSHYVKTSVLEAAILRAIQAVSKYVLENEAEFIDQLKAVWNEHQAKTADNGQQELAEAKKRMTELDEKISKLYESTLNGLLPERQAQRMIQQYDEEQLVLEKRVAELESLVQQDEIKQVDASRFIALVRKYRDCEELTDTMLYAFIDRIEVHEATGGRTIYRQQNIDIHFNFIGNYYPPVETVSEEERIAAIEAEQLRKKQEKGKRSTERRKQKL
;
A
#
# COMPACT_ATOMS: atom_id res chain seq x y z
N ILE A 1 -17.45 -2.28 0.35
CA ILE A 1 -18.54 -1.35 -0.03
C ILE A 1 -19.16 -1.83 -1.35
N SER A 2 -20.48 -1.97 -1.41
CA SER A 2 -21.19 -2.40 -2.62
C SER A 2 -21.76 -1.19 -3.37
N PRO A 3 -21.78 -1.17 -4.70
CA PRO A 3 -22.38 -0.09 -5.47
C PRO A 3 -23.92 -0.12 -5.33
N GLU A 4 -24.50 1.03 -5.05
CA GLU A 4 -25.96 1.25 -5.10
C GLU A 4 -26.36 1.95 -6.37
N THR A 5 -27.12 1.28 -7.22
CA THR A 5 -27.76 1.88 -8.37
C THR A 5 -29.20 2.26 -8.02
N LYS A 6 -29.55 3.54 -8.05
CA LYS A 6 -30.96 3.98 -7.97
C LYS A 6 -31.62 3.81 -9.31
N HIS A 7 -32.61 2.94 -9.41
CA HIS A 7 -33.44 2.73 -10.59
C HIS A 7 -34.37 3.92 -10.83
N SER A 8 -33.94 4.93 -11.58
CA SER A 8 -34.86 5.82 -12.31
C SER A 8 -34.19 6.25 -13.63
N GLY A 9 -34.76 5.85 -14.74
CA GLY A 9 -34.15 5.88 -16.04
C GLY A 9 -33.63 7.26 -16.46
N LYS A 10 -32.43 7.32 -16.98
CA LYS A 10 -31.68 8.33 -17.72
C LYS A 10 -30.57 9.14 -17.01
N ARG A 11 -30.22 8.88 -15.75
CA ARG A 11 -29.06 9.55 -15.10
C ARG A 11 -28.25 8.54 -14.26
N TYR A 12 -27.70 7.52 -14.90
CA TYR A 12 -27.02 6.46 -14.16
C TYR A 12 -25.63 6.83 -13.62
N ASP A 13 -24.90 7.73 -14.29
CA ASP A 13 -23.48 7.95 -13.94
C ASP A 13 -23.23 8.99 -12.85
N SER A 14 -24.11 9.99 -12.68
CA SER A 14 -23.87 11.06 -11.68
C SER A 14 -24.46 10.80 -10.29
N ASP A 15 -25.36 9.83 -10.14
CA ASP A 15 -26.09 9.55 -8.89
C ASP A 15 -25.69 8.21 -8.23
N SER A 16 -24.73 7.46 -8.80
CA SER A 16 -24.23 6.22 -8.20
C SER A 16 -23.41 6.54 -6.92
N ALA A 17 -23.50 5.63 -5.96
CA ALA A 17 -22.80 5.77 -4.70
C ALA A 17 -22.43 4.41 -4.14
N PHE A 18 -21.37 4.39 -3.33
CA PHE A 18 -20.99 3.23 -2.54
C PHE A 18 -21.55 3.36 -1.13
N GLN A 19 -22.08 2.27 -0.61
CA GLN A 19 -22.59 2.18 0.76
C GLN A 19 -22.09 0.90 1.43
N CYS A 20 -21.86 0.98 2.74
CA CYS A 20 -21.44 -0.17 3.54
C CYS A 20 -22.56 -1.24 3.58
N GLY A 21 -22.24 -2.46 3.16
CA GLY A 21 -23.17 -3.59 3.19
C GLY A 21 -23.57 -3.98 4.61
N ASN A 22 -22.65 -3.92 5.58
CA ASN A 22 -22.94 -4.25 6.98
C ASN A 22 -23.90 -3.25 7.64
N TYR A 23 -23.85 -1.98 7.25
CA TYR A 23 -24.82 -0.97 7.74
C TYR A 23 -26.24 -1.26 7.23
N ARG A 24 -26.38 -1.87 6.04
CA ARG A 24 -27.69 -2.24 5.49
C ARG A 24 -28.22 -3.57 6.01
N SER A 25 -27.34 -4.42 6.53
CA SER A 25 -27.75 -5.68 7.11
C SER A 25 -28.37 -5.45 8.48
N THR A 26 -29.28 -6.34 8.88
CA THR A 26 -30.00 -6.25 10.17
C THR A 26 -29.12 -6.40 11.41
N THR A 27 -27.84 -6.72 11.24
CA THR A 27 -26.89 -6.89 12.35
C THR A 27 -26.41 -5.58 12.98
N ASN A 28 -26.58 -4.45 12.32
CA ASN A 28 -26.24 -3.09 12.82
C ASN A 28 -24.82 -2.94 13.41
N ASP A 29 -23.88 -3.78 13.01
CA ASP A 29 -22.51 -3.80 13.55
C ASP A 29 -21.60 -2.72 12.94
N CYS A 30 -22.11 -1.82 12.11
CA CYS A 30 -21.34 -0.82 11.41
C CYS A 30 -22.10 0.52 11.32
N VAL A 31 -21.36 1.61 11.32
CA VAL A 31 -21.88 2.97 11.08
C VAL A 31 -22.05 3.24 9.57
N SER A 32 -22.75 4.31 9.22
CA SER A 32 -23.03 4.66 7.83
C SER A 32 -21.78 5.13 7.09
N HIS A 33 -21.24 4.30 6.22
CA HIS A 33 -20.21 4.65 5.26
C HIS A 33 -20.86 4.84 3.89
N TYR A 34 -20.97 6.08 3.44
CA TYR A 34 -21.59 6.46 2.18
C TYR A 34 -20.72 7.46 1.45
N VAL A 35 -20.36 7.17 0.21
CA VAL A 35 -19.60 8.08 -0.66
C VAL A 35 -20.15 8.02 -2.09
N LYS A 36 -20.31 9.18 -2.73
CA LYS A 36 -20.69 9.25 -4.15
C LYS A 36 -19.54 8.77 -5.02
N THR A 37 -19.84 8.03 -6.09
CA THR A 37 -18.85 7.54 -7.06
C THR A 37 -18.01 8.68 -7.62
N SER A 38 -18.63 9.76 -8.06
CA SER A 38 -17.92 10.92 -8.60
C SER A 38 -16.96 11.61 -7.60
N VAL A 39 -17.30 11.60 -6.31
CA VAL A 39 -16.44 12.14 -5.25
C VAL A 39 -15.25 11.23 -5.02
N LEU A 40 -15.49 9.92 -5.00
CA LEU A 40 -14.45 8.91 -4.83
C LEU A 40 -13.47 8.92 -6.01
N GLU A 41 -13.97 8.92 -7.24
CA GLU A 41 -13.16 9.01 -8.46
C GLU A 41 -12.28 10.27 -8.49
N ALA A 42 -12.87 11.42 -8.14
CA ALA A 42 -12.11 12.67 -8.05
C ALA A 42 -11.05 12.64 -6.93
N ALA A 43 -11.31 11.97 -5.81
CA ALA A 43 -10.34 11.80 -4.73
C ALA A 43 -9.18 10.90 -5.18
N ILE A 44 -9.48 9.78 -5.83
CA ILE A 44 -8.48 8.84 -6.36
C ILE A 44 -7.60 9.53 -7.40
N LEU A 45 -8.20 10.22 -8.38
CA LEU A 45 -7.44 10.92 -9.41
C LEU A 45 -6.49 11.95 -8.82
N ARG A 46 -6.97 12.77 -7.87
CA ARG A 46 -6.11 13.74 -7.16
C ARG A 46 -4.98 13.06 -6.38
N ALA A 47 -5.25 11.95 -5.72
CA ALA A 47 -4.23 11.21 -5.00
C ALA A 47 -3.16 10.66 -5.95
N ILE A 48 -3.56 10.06 -7.09
CA ILE A 48 -2.62 9.58 -8.12
C ILE A 48 -1.80 10.74 -8.67
N GLN A 49 -2.42 11.88 -9.00
CA GLN A 49 -1.72 13.07 -9.52
C GLN A 49 -0.72 13.65 -8.51
N ALA A 50 -1.12 13.75 -7.23
CA ALA A 50 -0.25 14.26 -6.17
C ALA A 50 0.97 13.37 -5.93
N VAL A 51 0.75 12.05 -5.83
CA VAL A 51 1.82 11.07 -5.68
C VAL A 51 2.72 11.07 -6.91
N SER A 52 2.14 11.11 -8.11
CA SER A 52 2.90 11.12 -9.36
C SER A 52 3.79 12.35 -9.47
N LYS A 53 3.27 13.52 -9.13
CA LYS A 53 4.04 14.76 -9.11
C LYS A 53 5.23 14.67 -8.15
N TYR A 54 4.98 14.25 -6.91
CA TYR A 54 6.02 14.10 -5.91
C TYR A 54 7.12 13.13 -6.34
N VAL A 55 6.75 11.96 -6.86
CA VAL A 55 7.70 10.93 -7.30
C VAL A 55 8.54 11.40 -8.48
N LEU A 56 7.96 12.14 -9.43
CA LEU A 56 8.71 12.66 -10.58
C LEU A 56 9.68 13.80 -10.21
N GLU A 57 9.32 14.61 -9.23
CA GLU A 57 10.14 15.72 -8.75
C GLU A 57 11.25 15.25 -7.81
N ASN A 58 11.04 14.15 -7.06
CA ASN A 58 11.90 13.70 -5.97
C ASN A 58 12.20 12.18 -6.02
N GLU A 59 12.51 11.63 -7.21
CA GLU A 59 12.64 10.18 -7.42
C GLU A 59 13.66 9.52 -6.48
N ALA A 60 14.83 10.13 -6.30
CA ALA A 60 15.87 9.60 -5.43
C ALA A 60 15.43 9.58 -3.94
N GLU A 61 14.87 10.69 -3.48
CA GLU A 61 14.35 10.83 -2.13
C GLU A 61 13.19 9.86 -1.86
N PHE A 62 12.29 9.69 -2.84
CA PHE A 62 11.19 8.74 -2.77
C PHE A 62 11.68 7.30 -2.58
N ILE A 63 12.69 6.88 -3.34
CA ILE A 63 13.29 5.54 -3.21
C ILE A 63 13.92 5.37 -1.83
N ASP A 64 14.63 6.36 -1.32
CA ASP A 64 15.27 6.31 -0.01
C ASP A 64 14.24 6.29 1.13
N GLN A 65 13.17 7.07 1.01
CA GLN A 65 12.07 7.05 1.98
C GLN A 65 11.31 5.72 1.95
N LEU A 66 11.05 5.14 0.78
CA LEU A 66 10.47 3.81 0.67
C LEU A 66 11.34 2.75 1.36
N LYS A 67 12.64 2.79 1.11
CA LYS A 67 13.60 1.89 1.79
C LYS A 67 13.57 2.11 3.30
N ALA A 68 13.51 3.35 3.77
CA ALA A 68 13.44 3.65 5.19
C ALA A 68 12.17 3.08 5.84
N VAL A 69 11.00 3.25 5.22
CA VAL A 69 9.72 2.68 5.70
C VAL A 69 9.76 1.15 5.68
N TRP A 70 10.30 0.54 4.64
CA TRP A 70 10.46 -0.91 4.59
C TRP A 70 11.46 -1.43 5.62
N ASN A 71 12.54 -0.68 5.86
CA ASN A 71 13.58 -1.03 6.83
C ASN A 71 13.18 -0.72 8.28
N GLU A 72 12.26 0.20 8.55
CA GLU A 72 11.79 0.48 9.90
C GLU A 72 11.11 -0.75 10.51
N HIS A 73 10.43 -1.55 9.70
CA HIS A 73 9.90 -2.85 10.09
C HIS A 73 10.96 -3.98 10.11
N GLN A 74 12.12 -3.80 9.45
CA GLN A 74 13.17 -4.79 9.30
C GLN A 74 14.57 -4.31 9.75
N ALA A 75 14.70 -3.09 10.27
CA ALA A 75 15.98 -2.39 10.53
C ALA A 75 17.00 -3.11 11.43
N LYS A 76 16.70 -4.32 11.87
CA LYS A 76 17.66 -5.20 12.59
C LYS A 76 18.11 -6.42 11.78
N THR A 77 17.56 -6.69 10.60
CA THR A 77 17.81 -7.98 9.90
C THR A 77 18.30 -7.86 8.46
N ALA A 78 18.10 -6.77 7.73
CA ALA A 78 18.35 -6.75 6.29
C ALA A 78 19.83 -6.58 5.89
N ASP A 79 20.60 -5.72 6.56
CA ASP A 79 22.01 -5.46 6.20
C ASP A 79 22.93 -6.63 6.59
N ASN A 80 22.55 -7.37 7.64
CA ASN A 80 23.24 -8.60 8.06
C ASN A 80 22.71 -9.86 7.37
N GLY A 81 21.52 -9.82 6.78
CA GLY A 81 20.82 -11.01 6.29
C GLY A 81 21.54 -11.72 5.15
N GLN A 82 22.05 -10.99 4.16
CA GLN A 82 22.80 -11.59 3.05
C GLN A 82 24.15 -12.15 3.50
N GLN A 83 24.85 -11.43 4.38
CA GLN A 83 26.10 -11.89 4.93
C GLN A 83 25.90 -13.11 5.82
N GLU A 84 24.90 -13.07 6.73
CA GLU A 84 24.54 -14.19 7.59
C GLU A 84 24.11 -15.43 6.77
N LEU A 85 23.36 -15.22 5.69
CA LEU A 85 22.98 -16.28 4.77
C LEU A 85 24.19 -16.93 4.10
N ALA A 86 25.15 -16.12 3.64
CA ALA A 86 26.38 -16.62 3.03
C ALA A 86 27.24 -17.40 4.06
N GLU A 87 27.37 -16.90 5.28
CA GLU A 87 28.08 -17.56 6.36
C GLU A 87 27.41 -18.87 6.79
N ALA A 88 26.08 -18.89 6.90
CA ALA A 88 25.33 -20.10 7.22
C ALA A 88 25.49 -21.19 6.14
N LYS A 89 25.38 -20.82 4.86
CA LYS A 89 25.60 -21.75 3.75
C LYS A 89 27.03 -22.28 3.71
N LYS A 90 28.02 -21.41 3.94
CA LYS A 90 29.42 -21.83 4.05
C LYS A 90 29.60 -22.79 5.19
N ARG A 91 29.01 -22.53 6.36
CA ARG A 91 29.13 -23.42 7.54
C ARG A 91 28.48 -24.79 7.26
N MET A 92 27.36 -24.85 6.57
CA MET A 92 26.76 -26.13 6.15
C MET A 92 27.73 -26.95 5.28
N THR A 93 28.37 -26.33 4.29
CA THR A 93 29.35 -26.99 3.43
C THR A 93 30.55 -27.51 4.25
N GLU A 94 31.04 -26.74 5.23
CA GLU A 94 32.12 -27.18 6.14
C GLU A 94 31.72 -28.37 7.00
N LEU A 95 30.45 -28.46 7.43
CA LEU A 95 29.92 -29.57 8.18
C LEU A 95 29.82 -30.84 7.30
N ASP A 96 29.36 -30.72 6.06
CA ASP A 96 29.32 -31.83 5.11
C ASP A 96 30.70 -32.41 4.87
N GLU A 97 31.71 -31.56 4.68
CA GLU A 97 33.12 -32.00 4.55
C GLU A 97 33.63 -32.72 5.79
N LYS A 98 33.28 -32.22 7.00
CA LYS A 98 33.68 -32.85 8.26
C LYS A 98 33.01 -34.21 8.45
N ILE A 99 31.74 -34.32 8.16
CA ILE A 99 31.01 -35.59 8.21
C ILE A 99 31.64 -36.59 7.25
N SER A 100 31.95 -36.20 6.02
CA SER A 100 32.62 -37.04 5.03
C SER A 100 33.98 -37.55 5.54
N LYS A 101 34.81 -36.67 6.11
CA LYS A 101 36.12 -37.03 6.69
C LYS A 101 35.99 -37.97 7.90
N LEU A 102 34.93 -37.82 8.71
CA LEU A 102 34.64 -38.74 9.81
C LEU A 102 34.28 -40.13 9.32
N TYR A 103 33.47 -40.23 8.27
CA TYR A 103 33.15 -41.51 7.63
C TYR A 103 34.41 -42.21 7.09
N GLU A 104 35.28 -41.49 6.37
CA GLU A 104 36.52 -41.99 5.84
C GLU A 104 37.46 -42.47 6.97
N SER A 105 37.61 -41.70 8.04
CA SER A 105 38.46 -42.05 9.19
C SER A 105 37.94 -43.28 9.92
N THR A 106 36.64 -43.46 9.99
CA THR A 106 36.02 -44.65 10.61
C THR A 106 36.23 -45.89 9.75
N LEU A 107 36.06 -45.78 8.42
CA LEU A 107 36.30 -46.88 7.46
C LEU A 107 37.77 -47.33 7.48
N ASN A 108 38.72 -46.40 7.70
CA ASN A 108 40.13 -46.68 7.75
C ASN A 108 40.61 -47.17 9.15
N GLY A 109 39.67 -47.31 10.08
CA GLY A 109 39.98 -47.80 11.46
C GLY A 109 40.73 -46.78 12.32
N LEU A 110 40.85 -45.52 11.90
CA LEU A 110 41.56 -44.46 12.63
C LEU A 110 40.70 -43.87 13.76
N LEU A 111 39.39 -43.97 13.65
CA LEU A 111 38.44 -43.45 14.64
C LEU A 111 37.46 -44.54 15.07
N PRO A 112 37.27 -44.78 16.39
CA PRO A 112 36.29 -45.71 16.89
C PRO A 112 34.88 -45.32 16.48
N GLU A 113 34.09 -46.27 15.98
CA GLU A 113 32.73 -46.04 15.44
C GLU A 113 31.81 -45.29 16.41
N ARG A 114 31.87 -45.63 17.70
CA ARG A 114 31.07 -44.97 18.75
C ARG A 114 31.40 -43.47 18.88
N GLN A 115 32.66 -43.08 18.65
CA GLN A 115 33.07 -41.67 18.71
C GLN A 115 32.63 -40.94 17.44
N ALA A 116 32.81 -41.56 16.27
CA ALA A 116 32.33 -41.02 15.01
C ALA A 116 30.83 -40.76 15.03
N GLN A 117 30.04 -41.72 15.46
CA GLN A 117 28.59 -41.58 15.56
C GLN A 117 28.16 -40.38 16.43
N ARG A 118 28.83 -40.20 17.60
CA ARG A 118 28.52 -39.06 18.47
C ARG A 118 28.85 -37.71 17.80
N MET A 119 29.97 -37.62 17.10
CA MET A 119 30.35 -36.40 16.36
C MET A 119 29.45 -36.12 15.19
N ILE A 120 29.06 -37.15 14.42
CA ILE A 120 28.13 -37.01 13.31
C ILE A 120 26.80 -36.51 13.85
N GLN A 121 26.26 -37.08 14.90
CA GLN A 121 25.02 -36.63 15.50
C GLN A 121 25.06 -35.15 15.91
N GLN A 122 26.16 -34.67 16.48
CA GLN A 122 26.33 -33.25 16.81
C GLN A 122 26.33 -32.36 15.56
N TYR A 123 26.96 -32.81 14.47
CA TYR A 123 26.99 -32.05 13.23
C TYR A 123 25.64 -32.05 12.52
N ASP A 124 24.90 -33.16 12.57
CA ASP A 124 23.53 -33.27 12.04
C ASP A 124 22.57 -32.32 12.80
N GLU A 125 22.68 -32.25 14.14
CA GLU A 125 21.90 -31.31 14.95
C GLU A 125 22.22 -29.85 14.59
N GLU A 126 23.49 -29.51 14.37
CA GLU A 126 23.91 -28.17 13.94
C GLU A 126 23.39 -27.86 12.52
N GLN A 127 23.47 -28.82 11.60
CA GLN A 127 22.92 -28.65 10.23
C GLN A 127 21.44 -28.38 10.24
N LEU A 128 20.67 -29.10 11.05
CA LEU A 128 19.22 -28.95 11.13
C LEU A 128 18.79 -27.55 11.64
N VAL A 129 19.60 -26.94 12.50
CA VAL A 129 19.41 -25.56 12.96
C VAL A 129 19.76 -24.56 11.84
N LEU A 130 20.87 -24.80 11.15
CA LEU A 130 21.32 -23.96 10.04
C LEU A 130 20.37 -24.00 8.86
N GLU A 131 19.81 -25.17 8.51
CA GLU A 131 18.80 -25.31 7.44
C GLU A 131 17.57 -24.43 7.68
N LYS A 132 17.03 -24.45 8.91
CA LYS A 132 15.91 -23.60 9.28
C LYS A 132 16.27 -22.12 9.15
N ARG A 133 17.47 -21.76 9.61
CA ARG A 133 17.94 -20.38 9.56
C ARG A 133 18.17 -19.90 8.13
N VAL A 134 18.72 -20.74 7.26
CA VAL A 134 18.89 -20.48 5.83
C VAL A 134 17.53 -20.24 5.17
N ALA A 135 16.55 -21.09 5.43
CA ALA A 135 15.20 -20.93 4.87
C ALA A 135 14.52 -19.60 5.28
N GLU A 136 14.67 -19.21 6.56
CA GLU A 136 14.20 -17.92 7.06
C GLU A 136 14.89 -16.73 6.34
N LEU A 137 16.21 -16.77 6.25
CA LEU A 137 17.02 -15.73 5.63
C LEU A 137 16.75 -15.63 4.11
N GLU A 138 16.62 -16.75 3.42
CA GLU A 138 16.25 -16.77 2.00
C GLU A 138 14.88 -16.13 1.75
N SER A 139 13.90 -16.41 2.60
CA SER A 139 12.58 -15.79 2.52
C SER A 139 12.65 -14.26 2.70
N LEU A 140 13.48 -13.78 3.64
CA LEU A 140 13.67 -12.34 3.88
C LEU A 140 14.35 -11.65 2.68
N VAL A 141 15.44 -12.23 2.17
CA VAL A 141 16.17 -11.69 1.01
C VAL A 141 15.27 -11.64 -0.21
N GLN A 142 14.47 -12.67 -0.45
CA GLN A 142 13.53 -12.73 -1.58
C GLN A 142 12.43 -11.65 -1.47
N GLN A 143 11.94 -11.38 -0.25
CA GLN A 143 10.98 -10.30 -0.03
C GLN A 143 11.57 -8.91 -0.33
N ASP A 144 12.84 -8.67 -0.01
CA ASP A 144 13.50 -7.40 -0.29
C ASP A 144 13.74 -7.18 -1.80
N GLU A 145 14.09 -8.23 -2.53
CA GLU A 145 14.20 -8.16 -4.00
C GLU A 145 12.85 -7.82 -4.65
N ILE A 146 11.75 -8.42 -4.18
CA ILE A 146 10.39 -8.13 -4.66
C ILE A 146 10.05 -6.66 -4.44
N LYS A 147 10.33 -6.10 -3.27
CA LYS A 147 10.05 -4.70 -2.95
C LYS A 147 10.82 -3.71 -3.86
N GLN A 148 12.08 -3.97 -4.15
CA GLN A 148 12.87 -3.14 -5.07
C GLN A 148 12.30 -3.15 -6.49
N VAL A 149 11.86 -4.32 -6.97
CA VAL A 149 11.19 -4.45 -8.26
C VAL A 149 9.86 -3.69 -8.26
N ASP A 150 9.12 -3.72 -7.18
CA ASP A 150 7.83 -3.04 -7.03
C ASP A 150 7.98 -1.52 -7.01
N ALA A 151 9.00 -0.96 -6.36
CA ALA A 151 9.31 0.47 -6.44
C ALA A 151 9.59 0.92 -7.88
N SER A 152 10.40 0.16 -8.60
CA SER A 152 10.72 0.46 -10.00
C SER A 152 9.50 0.38 -10.91
N ARG A 153 8.61 -0.59 -10.67
CA ARG A 153 7.32 -0.72 -11.38
C ARG A 153 6.41 0.47 -11.10
N PHE A 154 6.34 0.91 -9.85
CA PHE A 154 5.54 2.08 -9.47
C PHE A 154 6.03 3.35 -10.19
N ILE A 155 7.34 3.61 -10.21
CA ILE A 155 7.92 4.75 -10.93
C ILE A 155 7.61 4.67 -12.43
N ALA A 156 7.69 3.49 -13.03
CA ALA A 156 7.33 3.29 -14.43
C ALA A 156 5.84 3.60 -14.71
N LEU A 157 4.93 3.22 -13.80
CA LEU A 157 3.52 3.56 -13.88
C LEU A 157 3.30 5.07 -13.78
N VAL A 158 3.94 5.73 -12.82
CA VAL A 158 3.88 7.18 -12.64
C VAL A 158 4.32 7.91 -13.92
N ARG A 159 5.42 7.50 -14.53
CA ARG A 159 5.90 8.07 -15.81
C ARG A 159 4.92 7.86 -16.95
N LYS A 160 4.28 6.68 -17.03
CA LYS A 160 3.31 6.34 -18.07
C LYS A 160 2.03 7.18 -17.99
N TYR A 161 1.56 7.48 -16.77
CA TYR A 161 0.29 8.16 -16.52
C TYR A 161 0.45 9.60 -16.02
N ARG A 162 1.59 10.20 -16.28
CA ARG A 162 1.98 11.54 -15.80
C ARG A 162 0.96 12.64 -16.11
N ASP A 163 0.41 12.63 -17.33
CA ASP A 163 -0.42 13.71 -17.86
C ASP A 163 -1.91 13.29 -17.96
N CYS A 164 -2.36 12.34 -17.14
CA CYS A 164 -3.75 11.89 -17.17
C CYS A 164 -4.68 12.88 -16.46
N GLU A 165 -5.70 13.36 -17.20
CA GLU A 165 -6.74 14.25 -16.68
C GLU A 165 -7.98 13.50 -16.18
N GLU A 166 -8.18 12.27 -16.63
CA GLU A 166 -9.32 11.43 -16.27
C GLU A 166 -8.86 10.09 -15.69
N LEU A 167 -9.61 9.60 -14.70
CA LEU A 167 -9.39 8.29 -14.10
C LEU A 167 -9.92 7.20 -15.04
N THR A 168 -9.05 6.29 -15.44
CA THR A 168 -9.43 5.11 -16.23
C THR A 168 -9.40 3.85 -15.37
N ASP A 169 -10.19 2.83 -15.76
CA ASP A 169 -10.17 1.53 -15.07
C ASP A 169 -8.76 0.92 -15.04
N THR A 170 -8.00 1.09 -16.13
CA THR A 170 -6.62 0.60 -16.19
C THR A 170 -5.72 1.29 -15.17
N MET A 171 -5.88 2.60 -14.95
CA MET A 171 -5.14 3.33 -13.90
C MET A 171 -5.58 2.87 -12.51
N LEU A 172 -6.87 2.73 -12.29
CA LEU A 172 -7.40 2.28 -11.01
C LEU A 172 -6.78 0.96 -10.59
N TYR A 173 -6.82 -0.06 -11.45
CA TYR A 173 -6.24 -1.37 -11.16
C TYR A 173 -4.70 -1.37 -11.09
N ALA A 174 -4.03 -0.47 -11.83
CA ALA A 174 -2.58 -0.39 -11.83
C ALA A 174 -2.03 0.27 -10.57
N PHE A 175 -2.70 1.35 -10.08
CA PHE A 175 -2.20 2.14 -8.95
C PHE A 175 -2.76 1.72 -7.61
N ILE A 176 -4.01 1.24 -7.54
CA ILE A 176 -4.76 1.10 -6.29
C ILE A 176 -4.89 -0.36 -5.90
N ASP A 177 -4.46 -0.69 -4.69
CA ASP A 177 -4.68 -1.98 -4.03
C ASP A 177 -6.07 -2.01 -3.39
N ARG A 178 -6.34 -1.06 -2.50
CA ARG A 178 -7.62 -0.95 -1.80
C ARG A 178 -7.90 0.48 -1.38
N ILE A 179 -9.17 0.75 -1.10
CA ILE A 179 -9.64 2.05 -0.62
C ILE A 179 -10.48 1.82 0.64
N GLU A 180 -10.13 2.51 1.71
CA GLU A 180 -10.85 2.46 2.98
C GLU A 180 -11.62 3.78 3.16
N VAL A 181 -12.94 3.67 3.26
CA VAL A 181 -13.82 4.83 3.44
C VAL A 181 -14.28 4.86 4.89
N HIS A 182 -13.84 5.86 5.62
CA HIS A 182 -14.17 6.02 7.04
C HIS A 182 -15.56 6.63 7.26
N GLU A 183 -16.00 6.65 8.51
CA GLU A 183 -17.23 7.33 8.90
C GLU A 183 -17.14 8.83 8.63
N ALA A 184 -18.25 9.40 8.16
CA ALA A 184 -18.34 10.82 7.94
C ALA A 184 -18.72 11.54 9.22
N THR A 185 -18.00 12.60 9.56
CA THR A 185 -18.31 13.54 10.65
C THR A 185 -19.05 14.77 10.14
N GLY A 186 -19.63 15.60 11.02
CA GLY A 186 -20.32 16.83 10.65
C GLY A 186 -21.76 16.65 10.13
N GLY A 187 -22.29 15.44 10.16
CA GLY A 187 -23.68 15.15 9.81
C GLY A 187 -24.04 15.52 8.35
N ARG A 188 -25.27 16.04 8.13
CA ARG A 188 -25.74 16.49 6.82
C ARG A 188 -25.46 17.97 6.56
N THR A 189 -24.40 18.51 7.13
CA THR A 189 -24.01 19.90 6.98
C THR A 189 -22.98 20.08 5.85
N ILE A 190 -22.68 21.33 5.53
CA ILE A 190 -21.62 21.70 4.60
C ILE A 190 -20.22 21.37 5.12
N TYR A 191 -20.10 21.22 6.44
CA TYR A 191 -18.85 20.85 7.12
C TYR A 191 -18.66 19.34 7.25
N ARG A 192 -19.45 18.57 6.49
CA ARG A 192 -19.29 17.12 6.45
C ARG A 192 -17.90 16.75 5.94
N GLN A 193 -17.15 16.03 6.77
CA GLN A 193 -15.84 15.51 6.47
C GLN A 193 -15.90 13.99 6.43
N GLN A 194 -15.15 13.40 5.52
CA GLN A 194 -15.02 11.96 5.43
C GLN A 194 -13.59 11.62 4.99
N ASN A 195 -12.89 10.85 5.81
CA ASN A 195 -11.57 10.38 5.48
C ASN A 195 -11.67 9.20 4.53
N ILE A 196 -10.81 9.21 3.52
CA ILE A 196 -10.68 8.13 2.52
C ILE A 196 -9.19 7.80 2.44
N ASP A 197 -8.84 6.59 2.89
CA ASP A 197 -7.48 6.10 2.80
C ASP A 197 -7.32 5.30 1.51
N ILE A 198 -6.36 5.72 0.69
CA ILE A 198 -6.09 5.12 -0.62
C ILE A 198 -4.75 4.40 -0.53
N HIS A 199 -4.80 3.07 -0.60
CA HIS A 199 -3.61 2.22 -0.57
C HIS A 199 -3.15 1.94 -1.99
N PHE A 200 -1.91 2.31 -2.27
CA PHE A 200 -1.31 2.13 -3.59
C PHE A 200 -0.68 0.75 -3.73
N ASN A 201 -0.77 0.17 -4.91
CA ASN A 201 0.01 -0.99 -5.30
C ASN A 201 1.51 -0.68 -5.22
N PHE A 202 2.31 -1.68 -4.84
CA PHE A 202 3.78 -1.65 -4.81
C PHE A 202 4.42 -0.80 -3.70
N ILE A 203 3.76 0.26 -3.20
CA ILE A 203 4.30 1.14 -2.15
C ILE A 203 3.59 0.98 -0.80
N GLY A 204 2.51 0.18 -0.74
CA GLY A 204 1.79 -0.15 0.49
C GLY A 204 1.25 1.08 1.22
N ASN A 205 1.58 1.22 2.49
CA ASN A 205 1.13 2.32 3.34
C ASN A 205 2.02 3.57 3.26
N TYR A 206 2.87 3.69 2.25
CA TYR A 206 3.65 4.91 2.06
C TYR A 206 2.75 6.04 1.55
N TYR A 207 2.71 7.12 2.31
CA TYR A 207 2.06 8.36 1.89
C TYR A 207 3.14 9.42 1.69
N PRO A 208 3.34 9.90 0.45
CA PRO A 208 4.28 10.99 0.22
C PRO A 208 3.84 12.21 1.03
N PRO A 209 4.78 13.03 1.50
CA PRO A 209 4.47 14.30 2.16
C PRO A 209 3.83 15.25 1.15
N VAL A 210 2.51 15.18 1.02
CA VAL A 210 1.75 16.13 0.22
C VAL A 210 1.37 17.28 1.11
N GLU A 211 1.53 18.52 0.64
CA GLU A 211 1.03 19.70 1.35
C GLU A 211 -0.46 19.52 1.61
N THR A 212 -0.80 19.24 2.86
CA THR A 212 -2.20 19.19 3.29
C THR A 212 -2.68 20.61 3.42
N VAL A 213 -3.70 20.95 2.62
CA VAL A 213 -4.43 22.23 2.78
C VAL A 213 -4.90 22.32 4.24
N SER A 214 -4.56 23.41 4.90
CA SER A 214 -4.94 23.61 6.31
C SER A 214 -6.46 23.58 6.46
N GLU A 215 -6.95 23.19 7.64
CA GLU A 215 -8.39 23.15 7.90
C GLU A 215 -9.04 24.53 7.70
N GLU A 216 -8.32 25.59 8.01
CA GLU A 216 -8.77 26.98 7.81
C GLU A 216 -8.92 27.32 6.33
N GLU A 217 -7.97 26.92 5.47
CA GLU A 217 -8.05 27.12 4.02
C GLU A 217 -9.18 26.30 3.39
N ARG A 218 -9.45 25.09 3.90
CA ARG A 218 -10.58 24.26 3.47
C ARG A 218 -11.91 24.90 3.80
N ILE A 219 -12.07 25.41 5.04
CA ILE A 219 -13.28 26.12 5.47
C ILE A 219 -13.48 27.38 4.63
N ALA A 220 -12.43 28.18 4.44
CA ALA A 220 -12.50 29.39 3.62
C ALA A 220 -12.89 29.10 2.15
N ALA A 221 -12.37 28.02 1.56
CA ALA A 221 -12.73 27.59 0.21
C ALA A 221 -14.20 27.18 0.11
N ILE A 222 -14.74 26.45 1.10
CA ILE A 222 -16.13 26.04 1.17
C ILE A 222 -17.05 27.28 1.28
N GLU A 223 -16.72 28.22 2.13
CA GLU A 223 -17.48 29.45 2.32
C GLU A 223 -17.47 30.33 1.07
N ALA A 224 -16.31 30.47 0.42
CA ALA A 224 -16.19 31.20 -0.84
C ALA A 224 -17.04 30.57 -1.97
N GLU A 225 -17.05 29.25 -2.10
CA GLU A 225 -17.87 28.55 -3.08
C GLU A 225 -19.37 28.74 -2.82
N GLN A 226 -19.78 28.73 -1.57
CA GLN A 226 -21.17 28.98 -1.20
C GLN A 226 -21.62 30.40 -1.50
N LEU A 227 -20.76 31.37 -1.21
CA LEU A 227 -21.03 32.77 -1.53
C LEU A 227 -21.22 32.94 -3.05
N ARG A 228 -20.35 32.29 -3.85
CA ARG A 228 -20.48 32.28 -5.31
C ARG A 228 -21.80 31.66 -5.77
N LYS A 229 -22.18 30.50 -5.27
CA LYS A 229 -23.44 29.82 -5.57
C LYS A 229 -24.66 30.67 -5.18
N LYS A 230 -24.60 31.38 -4.06
CA LYS A 230 -25.67 32.29 -3.61
C LYS A 230 -25.81 33.49 -4.53
N GLN A 231 -24.69 34.07 -4.98
CA GLN A 231 -24.67 35.16 -5.94
C GLN A 231 -25.22 34.74 -7.31
N GLU A 232 -24.86 33.56 -7.82
CA GLU A 232 -25.40 33.02 -9.07
C GLU A 232 -26.91 32.76 -9.01
N LYS A 233 -27.40 32.21 -7.90
CA LYS A 233 -28.85 32.04 -7.68
C LYS A 233 -29.57 33.37 -7.65
N GLY A 234 -29.00 34.38 -7.02
CA GLY A 234 -29.53 35.75 -7.02
C GLY A 234 -29.64 36.36 -8.43
N LYS A 235 -28.56 36.23 -9.23
CA LYS A 235 -28.55 36.68 -10.64
C LYS A 235 -29.62 35.99 -11.49
N ARG A 236 -29.70 34.64 -11.40
CA ARG A 236 -30.73 33.87 -12.12
C ARG A 236 -32.17 34.23 -11.70
N SER A 237 -32.38 34.55 -10.42
CA SER A 237 -33.68 34.97 -9.92
C SER A 237 -34.08 36.36 -10.45
N THR A 238 -33.14 37.31 -10.50
CA THR A 238 -33.36 38.65 -11.05
C THR A 238 -33.58 38.62 -12.57
N GLU A 239 -32.86 37.78 -13.32
CA GLU A 239 -33.10 37.59 -14.76
C GLU A 239 -34.47 36.98 -15.04
N ARG A 240 -34.90 35.98 -14.29
CA ARG A 240 -36.27 35.40 -14.43
C ARG A 240 -37.36 36.40 -14.12
N ARG A 241 -37.13 37.35 -13.20
CA ARG A 241 -38.08 38.44 -12.92
C ARG A 241 -38.15 39.44 -14.07
N LYS A 242 -37.02 39.79 -14.68
CA LYS A 242 -36.95 40.69 -15.84
C LYS A 242 -37.59 40.11 -17.11
N GLN A 243 -37.60 38.77 -17.29
CA GLN A 243 -38.20 38.08 -18.41
C GLN A 243 -39.73 37.91 -18.26
N LYS A 244 -40.29 38.16 -17.08
CA LYS A 244 -41.74 38.06 -16.81
C LYS A 244 -42.46 39.40 -16.80
N LEU A 245 -41.77 40.51 -17.00
CA LEU A 245 -42.24 41.86 -17.20
C LEU A 245 -42.22 42.24 -18.67
#